data_7d5b66cf0dd1372b19c696372e6ae8fd
#
_entry.id   7d5b66cf0dd1372b19c696372e6ae8fd
#
_cell.length_a   1.000
_cell.length_b   1.000
_cell.length_c   1.000
_cell.angle_alpha   90.00
_cell.angle_beta   90.00
_cell.angle_gamma   90.00
#
_symmetry.space_group_name_H-M   'P 1'
#
loop_
_entity.id
_entity.type
_entity.pdbx_description
1 polymer ?
#
loop_
_entity_poly.entity_id
_entity_poly.type
_entity_poly.pdbx_seq_one_letter_code
_entity_poly.pdbx_strand_id
1 'polypeptide(L)'
;MRSKLLKILLISIISVICFFIISAIQDDEIHENEAVTTAETYTIREYDGKIAVFINQDTAPHTVYDAYVSVLPDSDRERLKKGITVDNTADLQKIIEDYTS
;
A
#
# COMPACT_ATOMS: atom_id res chain seq x y z
N MET A 1 -56.70 8.58 -10.79
CA MET A 1 -55.78 7.82 -11.65
C MET A 1 -54.48 8.53 -11.88
N ARG A 2 -54.43 9.81 -12.12
CA ARG A 2 -53.19 10.58 -12.37
C ARG A 2 -52.23 10.57 -11.16
N SER A 3 -52.74 10.64 -9.92
CA SER A 3 -51.91 10.67 -8.72
C SER A 3 -51.23 9.32 -8.45
N LYS A 4 -51.85 8.20 -8.80
CA LYS A 4 -51.25 6.87 -8.64
C LYS A 4 -50.14 6.62 -9.67
N LEU A 5 -50.35 7.04 -10.90
CA LEU A 5 -49.32 6.94 -11.95
C LEU A 5 -48.13 7.81 -11.62
N LEU A 6 -48.35 9.01 -11.09
CA LEU A 6 -47.26 9.89 -10.70
C LEU A 6 -46.42 9.31 -9.55
N LYS A 7 -47.07 8.70 -8.57
CA LYS A 7 -46.39 8.03 -7.45
C LYS A 7 -45.58 6.84 -7.91
N ILE A 8 -46.11 6.02 -8.81
CA ILE A 8 -45.37 4.86 -9.37
C ILE A 8 -44.17 5.35 -10.15
N LEU A 9 -44.31 6.42 -10.92
CA LEU A 9 -43.21 6.97 -11.70
C LEU A 9 -42.11 7.53 -10.81
N LEU A 10 -42.44 8.20 -9.72
CA LEU A 10 -41.52 8.72 -8.74
C LEU A 10 -40.73 7.60 -8.05
N ILE A 11 -41.42 6.55 -7.65
CA ILE A 11 -40.76 5.38 -7.00
C ILE A 11 -39.77 4.69 -7.96
N SER A 12 -40.15 4.57 -9.23
CA SER A 12 -39.30 4.02 -10.27
C SER A 12 -38.01 4.82 -10.46
N ILE A 13 -38.14 6.15 -10.51
CA ILE A 13 -36.96 7.03 -10.67
C ILE A 13 -36.04 6.95 -9.47
N ILE A 14 -36.58 6.93 -8.26
CA ILE A 14 -35.77 6.80 -7.03
C ILE A 14 -35.01 5.46 -7.00
N SER A 15 -35.67 4.39 -7.43
CA SER A 15 -35.03 3.07 -7.49
C SER A 15 -33.82 3.04 -8.44
N VAL A 16 -33.96 3.65 -9.61
CA VAL A 16 -32.87 3.74 -10.60
C VAL A 16 -31.71 4.57 -10.05
N ILE A 17 -32.00 5.70 -9.41
CA ILE A 17 -30.96 6.55 -8.82
C ILE A 17 -30.20 5.81 -7.72
N CYS A 18 -30.88 5.09 -6.85
CA CYS A 18 -30.24 4.27 -5.81
C CYS A 18 -29.33 3.20 -6.40
N PHE A 19 -29.77 2.56 -7.47
CA PHE A 19 -28.95 1.55 -8.15
C PHE A 19 -27.65 2.14 -8.70
N PHE A 20 -27.70 3.31 -9.31
CA PHE A 20 -26.50 3.98 -9.81
C PHE A 20 -25.53 4.38 -8.69
N ILE A 21 -26.06 4.86 -7.58
CA ILE A 21 -25.24 5.24 -6.42
C ILE A 21 -24.50 4.03 -5.85
N ILE A 22 -25.18 2.89 -5.71
CA ILE A 22 -24.58 1.66 -5.19
C ILE A 22 -23.49 1.14 -6.14
N SER A 23 -23.72 1.20 -7.45
CA SER A 23 -22.72 0.80 -8.44
C SER A 23 -21.48 1.68 -8.38
N ALA A 24 -21.63 2.97 -8.20
CA ALA A 24 -20.52 3.91 -8.09
C ALA A 24 -19.67 3.63 -6.84
N ILE A 25 -20.31 3.32 -5.71
CA ILE A 25 -19.61 3.00 -4.46
C ILE A 25 -18.83 1.69 -4.60
N GLN A 26 -19.40 0.69 -5.26
CA GLN A 26 -18.69 -0.59 -5.48
C GLN A 26 -17.46 -0.43 -6.35
N ASP A 27 -17.53 0.38 -7.38
CA ASP A 27 -16.40 0.65 -8.24
C ASP A 27 -15.26 1.35 -7.48
N ASP A 28 -15.60 2.26 -6.58
CA ASP A 28 -14.61 2.95 -5.75
C ASP A 28 -13.90 1.97 -4.80
N GLU A 29 -14.62 1.03 -4.21
CA GLU A 29 -14.02 0.04 -3.33
C GLU A 29 -13.04 -0.87 -4.07
N ILE A 30 -13.40 -1.32 -5.26
CA ILE A 30 -12.52 -2.16 -6.08
C ILE A 30 -11.28 -1.38 -6.49
N HIS A 31 -11.41 -0.11 -6.81
CA HIS A 31 -10.29 0.76 -7.18
C HIS A 31 -9.32 0.96 -6.02
N GLU A 32 -9.81 1.16 -4.82
CA GLU A 32 -8.98 1.32 -3.64
C GLU A 32 -8.18 0.06 -3.35
N ASN A 33 -8.79 -1.11 -3.47
CA ASN A 33 -8.11 -2.38 -3.25
C ASN A 33 -7.01 -2.65 -4.28
N GLU A 34 -7.25 -2.35 -5.54
CA GLU A 34 -6.24 -2.48 -6.58
C GLU A 34 -5.09 -1.49 -6.38
N ALA A 35 -5.40 -0.24 -6.04
CA ALA A 35 -4.38 0.78 -5.77
C ALA A 35 -3.50 0.42 -4.58
N VAL A 36 -4.08 -0.14 -3.51
CA VAL A 36 -3.34 -0.57 -2.32
C VAL A 36 -2.42 -1.74 -2.63
N THR A 37 -2.86 -2.72 -3.46
CA THR A 37 -2.04 -3.88 -3.80
C THR A 37 -0.90 -3.57 -4.76
N THR A 38 -1.04 -2.58 -5.63
CA THR A 38 -0.03 -2.26 -6.65
C THR A 38 0.92 -1.14 -6.25
N ALA A 39 0.61 -0.38 -5.20
CA ALA A 39 1.35 0.84 -4.83
C ALA A 39 2.28 0.66 -3.62
N GLU A 40 2.50 -0.57 -3.15
CA GLU A 40 3.41 -0.78 -2.03
C GLU A 40 4.86 -0.64 -2.47
N THR A 41 5.58 0.22 -1.76
CA THR A 41 7.02 0.35 -1.89
C THR A 41 7.67 -0.05 -0.58
N TYR A 42 8.86 -0.61 -0.67
CA TYR A 42 9.63 -1.05 0.49
C TYR A 42 10.91 -0.25 0.56
N THR A 43 11.22 0.28 1.73
CA THR A 43 12.47 1.00 1.97
C THR A 43 13.29 0.24 2.99
N ILE A 44 14.53 -0.10 2.62
CA ILE A 44 15.47 -0.77 3.51
C ILE A 44 16.43 0.30 4.02
N ARG A 45 16.48 0.48 5.33
CA ARG A 45 17.38 1.47 5.94
C ARG A 45 17.77 1.06 7.36
N GLU A 46 18.74 1.79 7.89
CA GLU A 46 19.18 1.61 9.26
C GLU A 46 18.09 2.07 10.24
N TYR A 47 17.86 1.25 11.27
CA TYR A 47 17.00 1.58 12.39
C TYR A 47 17.64 1.02 13.65
N ASP A 48 17.98 1.90 14.59
CA ASP A 48 18.60 1.53 15.87
C ASP A 48 19.86 0.64 15.68
N GLY A 49 20.67 0.95 14.67
CA GLY A 49 21.90 0.20 14.35
C GLY A 49 21.68 -1.09 13.58
N LYS A 50 20.46 -1.46 13.29
CA LYS A 50 20.10 -2.70 12.58
C LYS A 50 19.46 -2.39 11.24
N ILE A 51 19.37 -3.43 10.39
CA ILE A 51 18.71 -3.33 9.09
C ILE A 51 17.22 -3.49 9.29
N ALA A 52 16.43 -2.56 8.77
CA ALA A 52 14.98 -2.58 8.88
C ALA A 52 14.31 -2.31 7.55
N VAL A 53 13.07 -2.82 7.41
CA VAL A 53 12.23 -2.61 6.24
C VAL A 53 11.03 -1.77 6.64
N PHE A 54 10.80 -0.71 5.88
CA PHE A 54 9.65 0.19 6.03
C PHE A 54 8.74 0.02 4.83
N ILE A 55 7.44 -0.08 5.07
CA ILE A 55 6.45 -0.18 4.00
C ILE A 55 5.93 1.22 3.69
N ASN A 56 5.91 1.57 2.40
CA ASN A 56 5.56 2.89 1.93
C ASN A 56 6.48 3.93 2.58
N GLN A 57 5.93 4.96 3.19
CA GLN A 57 6.72 5.98 3.88
C GLN A 57 6.40 6.01 5.38
N ASP A 58 6.09 4.85 5.94
CA ASP A 58 5.80 4.74 7.36
C ASP A 58 7.01 5.13 8.20
N THR A 59 6.76 5.76 9.34
CA THR A 59 7.80 6.15 10.27
C THR A 59 8.26 5.01 11.18
N ALA A 60 7.42 4.00 11.34
CA ALA A 60 7.73 2.81 12.12
C ALA A 60 8.16 1.66 11.20
N PRO A 61 9.17 0.86 11.60
CA PRO A 61 9.61 -0.26 10.77
C PRO A 61 8.57 -1.37 10.78
N HIS A 62 8.40 -1.99 9.61
CA HIS A 62 7.58 -3.19 9.47
C HIS A 62 8.31 -4.42 10.02
N THR A 63 9.59 -4.54 9.71
CA THR A 63 10.44 -5.65 10.14
C THR A 63 11.82 -5.11 10.49
N VAL A 64 12.38 -5.55 11.61
CA VAL A 64 13.76 -5.27 11.99
C VAL A 64 14.52 -6.59 12.00
N TYR A 65 15.59 -6.66 11.21
CA TYR A 65 16.43 -7.86 11.14
C TYR A 65 17.52 -7.82 12.20
N ASP A 66 17.91 -8.97 12.69
CA ASP A 66 18.98 -9.10 13.68
C ASP A 66 20.35 -9.04 12.99
N ALA A 67 20.59 -7.99 12.24
CA ALA A 67 21.82 -7.75 11.50
C ALA A 67 22.25 -6.30 11.73
N TYR A 68 23.48 -6.13 12.21
CA TYR A 68 24.00 -4.80 12.55
C TYR A 68 24.63 -4.14 11.33
N VAL A 69 24.30 -2.89 11.10
CA VAL A 69 24.84 -2.09 10.00
C VAL A 69 26.34 -1.84 10.19
N SER A 70 26.82 -1.82 11.43
CA SER A 70 28.22 -1.53 11.75
C SER A 70 29.22 -2.54 11.18
N VAL A 71 28.78 -3.77 10.86
CA VAL A 71 29.66 -4.81 10.28
C VAL A 71 29.76 -4.71 8.76
N LEU A 72 28.97 -3.85 8.13
CA LEU A 72 28.97 -3.68 6.68
C LEU A 72 30.05 -2.71 6.22
N PRO A 73 30.51 -2.80 4.95
CA PRO A 73 31.42 -1.82 4.37
C PRO A 73 30.82 -0.41 4.39
N ASP A 74 31.67 0.61 4.32
CA ASP A 74 31.25 2.01 4.39
C ASP A 74 30.26 2.39 3.30
N SER A 75 30.43 1.89 2.09
CA SER A 75 29.54 2.15 0.97
C SER A 75 28.12 1.63 1.23
N ASP A 76 28.01 0.44 1.81
CA ASP A 76 26.72 -0.15 2.13
C ASP A 76 26.05 0.57 3.30
N ARG A 77 26.82 0.98 4.29
CA ARG A 77 26.29 1.76 5.40
C ARG A 77 25.71 3.10 4.94
N GLU A 78 26.37 3.78 4.00
CA GLU A 78 25.86 5.02 3.43
C GLU A 78 24.57 4.82 2.64
N ARG A 79 24.50 3.72 1.88
CA ARG A 79 23.29 3.38 1.13
C ARG A 79 22.10 3.13 2.06
N LEU A 80 22.34 2.46 3.18
CA LEU A 80 21.30 2.19 4.19
C LEU A 80 20.88 3.45 4.95
N LYS A 81 21.78 4.39 5.16
CA LYS A 81 21.42 5.70 5.75
C LYS A 81 20.48 6.50 4.85
N LYS A 82 20.73 6.48 3.55
CA LYS A 82 19.85 7.14 2.57
C LYS A 82 18.56 6.39 2.36
N GLY A 83 18.57 5.07 2.53
CA GLY A 83 17.45 4.19 2.25
C GLY A 83 17.51 3.64 0.83
N ILE A 84 17.22 2.36 0.70
CA ILE A 84 17.12 1.66 -0.59
C ILE A 84 15.65 1.37 -0.82
N THR A 85 15.07 1.96 -1.86
CA THR A 85 13.65 1.79 -2.16
C THR A 85 13.47 0.80 -3.30
N VAL A 86 12.61 -0.18 -3.10
CA VAL A 86 12.22 -1.18 -4.10
C VAL A 86 10.70 -1.25 -4.18
N ASP A 87 10.18 -1.69 -5.32
CA ASP A 87 8.75 -1.69 -5.58
C ASP A 87 8.12 -3.09 -5.63
N ASN A 88 8.91 -4.12 -5.33
CA ASN A 88 8.41 -5.49 -5.33
C ASN A 88 9.12 -6.33 -4.25
N THR A 89 8.48 -7.43 -3.87
CA THR A 89 8.98 -8.30 -2.80
C THR A 89 10.20 -9.12 -3.22
N ALA A 90 10.35 -9.44 -4.51
CA ALA A 90 11.48 -10.22 -5.00
C ALA A 90 12.79 -9.44 -4.86
N ASP A 91 12.80 -8.18 -5.26
CA ASP A 91 13.96 -7.29 -5.09
C ASP A 91 14.26 -7.03 -3.62
N LEU A 92 13.22 -6.83 -2.81
CA LEU A 92 13.36 -6.66 -1.37
C LEU A 92 14.05 -7.85 -0.73
N GLN A 93 13.60 -9.06 -1.02
CA GLN A 93 14.16 -10.28 -0.46
C GLN A 93 15.62 -10.47 -0.88
N LYS A 94 15.95 -10.18 -2.13
CA LYS A 94 17.30 -10.27 -2.65
C LYS A 94 18.26 -9.35 -1.90
N ILE A 95 17.86 -8.11 -1.66
CA ILE A 95 18.67 -7.14 -0.93
C ILE A 95 18.84 -7.56 0.53
N ILE A 96 17.78 -8.03 1.17
CA ILE A 96 17.84 -8.51 2.55
C ILE A 96 18.79 -9.70 2.67
N GLU A 97 18.73 -10.63 1.74
CA GLU A 97 19.65 -11.78 1.73
C GLU A 97 21.10 -11.34 1.58
N ASP A 98 21.38 -10.37 0.72
CA ASP A 98 22.73 -9.84 0.52
C ASP A 98 23.31 -9.21 1.79
N TYR A 99 22.49 -8.56 2.60
CA TYR A 99 22.94 -7.87 3.81
C TYR A 99 22.89 -8.75 5.07
N THR A 100 22.12 -9.82 5.06
CA THR A 100 21.93 -10.68 6.26
C THR A 100 22.62 -12.03 6.17
N SER A 101 23.16 -12.40 5.03
CA SER A 101 23.85 -13.69 4.86
C SER A 101 25.33 -13.67 5.25
#